data_ad5bf50bec5889ebce2bfad637002f98
#
_entry.id   ad5bf50bec5889ebce2bfad637002f98
#
_cell.length_a   1.000
_cell.length_b   1.000
_cell.length_c   1.000
_cell.angle_alpha   90.00
_cell.angle_beta   90.00
_cell.angle_gamma   90.00
#
_symmetry.space_group_name_H-M   'P 1'
#
loop_
_entity.id
_entity.type
_entity.pdbx_description
1 polymer ?
#
loop_
_entity_poly.entity_id
_entity_poly.type
_entity_poly.pdbx_seq_one_letter_code
_entity_poly.pdbx_strand_id
1 'polypeptide(L)'
;MSKGVTMEKAKEELYQEARQNFNSFLDKRKKGQPFAYWFGPTNVHRKWIKGSGKKLWGIDPDDLKGKMPAFLPDVHEVRQDLADYFGEIAAFDAGLGILIEELKKLGEYENTIIVVSGDHGAPGFPHGKCNLYDFGTRVCLTIAGPGVKGGRVVHDFVGLPDLAPTFLEAGKVDVPKGMSARSLWKLLKSNKEGWVNPSRDAVFTGRERHVYTARPGYLPYPQRAIRTRDFQFVINFRPDRWPLGDPYLLDTPKEPGFALLESQTPVTLADEDAGPTKAWIVTNRKDPKVKPFFDRAYGKRPRAELFDMRKDPDQMKNVASDPAYTGTVKKLRTRLMNYLRETNDP
;
A
#
# COMPACT_ATOMS: atom_id res chain seq x y z
N MET A 1 2.35 -0.08 -24.51
CA MET A 1 1.84 -0.89 -25.63
C MET A 1 2.60 -0.51 -26.91
N SER A 2 3.10 -1.49 -27.65
CA SER A 2 3.59 -1.28 -29.01
C SER A 2 2.46 -0.77 -29.90
N LYS A 3 2.74 0.14 -30.83
CA LYS A 3 1.73 0.68 -31.76
C LYS A 3 1.02 -0.49 -32.47
N GLY A 4 -0.31 -0.56 -32.36
CA GLY A 4 -1.15 -1.53 -33.07
C GLY A 4 -1.63 -2.76 -32.28
N VAL A 5 -1.28 -2.90 -30.99
CA VAL A 5 -1.81 -3.96 -30.12
C VAL A 5 -3.02 -3.45 -29.34
N THR A 6 -4.14 -4.18 -29.38
CA THR A 6 -5.33 -3.85 -28.57
C THR A 6 -5.08 -4.19 -27.10
N MET A 7 -5.84 -3.57 -26.18
CA MET A 7 -5.73 -3.86 -24.74
C MET A 7 -6.01 -5.34 -24.42
N GLU A 8 -7.00 -5.92 -25.09
CA GLU A 8 -7.38 -7.32 -24.93
C GLU A 8 -6.25 -8.26 -25.35
N LYS A 9 -5.63 -7.99 -26.50
CA LYS A 9 -4.49 -8.77 -26.99
C LYS A 9 -3.28 -8.62 -26.07
N ALA A 10 -2.98 -7.41 -25.60
CA ALA A 10 -1.90 -7.19 -24.64
C ALA A 10 -2.14 -7.93 -23.33
N LYS A 11 -3.38 -7.98 -22.84
CA LYS A 11 -3.77 -8.75 -21.66
C LYS A 11 -3.51 -10.25 -21.88
N GLU A 12 -3.90 -10.80 -23.02
CA GLU A 12 -3.67 -12.21 -23.35
C GLU A 12 -2.17 -12.53 -23.46
N GLU A 13 -1.40 -11.69 -24.11
CA GLU A 13 0.06 -11.85 -24.21
C GLU A 13 0.73 -11.87 -22.82
N LEU A 14 0.33 -10.99 -21.90
CA LEU A 14 0.84 -10.97 -20.52
C LEU A 14 0.49 -12.26 -19.77
N TYR A 15 -0.68 -12.82 -19.97
CA TYR A 15 -1.08 -14.07 -19.33
C TYR A 15 -0.28 -15.26 -19.84
N GLN A 16 -0.01 -15.31 -21.16
CA GLN A 16 0.85 -16.32 -21.74
C GLN A 16 2.29 -16.21 -21.22
N GLU A 17 2.80 -14.99 -21.10
CA GLU A 17 4.13 -14.74 -20.53
C GLU A 17 4.22 -15.18 -19.06
N ALA A 18 3.24 -14.83 -18.22
CA ALA A 18 3.19 -15.27 -16.83
C ALA A 18 3.22 -16.81 -16.72
N ARG A 19 2.41 -17.50 -17.54
CA ARG A 19 2.37 -18.96 -17.62
C ARG A 19 3.73 -19.54 -18.02
N GLN A 20 4.32 -19.03 -19.10
CA GLN A 20 5.60 -19.50 -19.64
C GLN A 20 6.74 -19.30 -18.62
N ASN A 21 6.81 -18.13 -17.98
CA ASN A 21 7.82 -17.82 -16.98
C ASN A 21 7.73 -18.76 -15.77
N PHE A 22 6.52 -19.02 -15.30
CA PHE A 22 6.31 -19.92 -14.16
C PHE A 22 6.67 -21.37 -14.51
N ASN A 23 6.21 -21.89 -15.63
CA ASN A 23 6.53 -23.24 -16.10
C ASN A 23 8.04 -23.39 -16.35
N SER A 24 8.68 -22.42 -17.00
CA SER A 24 10.13 -22.39 -17.21
C SER A 24 10.94 -22.40 -15.90
N PHE A 25 10.42 -21.79 -14.84
CA PHE A 25 11.01 -21.88 -13.50
C PHE A 25 10.86 -23.29 -12.92
N LEU A 26 9.67 -23.87 -12.99
CA LEU A 26 9.39 -25.20 -12.44
C LEU A 26 10.13 -26.33 -13.19
N ASP A 27 10.29 -26.22 -14.51
CA ASP A 27 11.02 -27.19 -15.34
C ASP A 27 12.52 -27.31 -14.97
N LYS A 28 13.10 -26.25 -14.42
CA LYS A 28 14.48 -26.24 -13.94
C LYS A 28 14.65 -26.90 -12.57
N ARG A 29 13.55 -27.18 -11.88
CA ARG A 29 13.53 -27.80 -10.55
C ARG A 29 13.78 -29.30 -10.64
N LYS A 30 14.65 -29.84 -9.80
CA LYS A 30 14.78 -31.28 -9.65
C LYS A 30 13.53 -31.86 -9.01
N LYS A 31 13.13 -33.07 -9.40
CA LYS A 31 11.97 -33.78 -8.82
C LYS A 31 12.07 -33.83 -7.28
N GLY A 32 11.02 -33.40 -6.60
CA GLY A 32 10.96 -33.37 -5.14
C GLY A 32 11.73 -32.24 -4.46
N GLN A 33 12.38 -31.36 -5.21
CA GLN A 33 13.07 -30.20 -4.66
C GLN A 33 12.05 -29.14 -4.22
N PRO A 34 12.11 -28.61 -2.97
CA PRO A 34 11.32 -27.47 -2.55
C PRO A 34 11.61 -26.22 -3.41
N PHE A 35 10.64 -25.33 -3.52
CA PHE A 35 10.81 -24.08 -4.24
C PHE A 35 10.23 -22.90 -3.48
N ALA A 36 10.71 -21.69 -3.82
CA ALA A 36 10.08 -20.43 -3.51
C ALA A 36 9.99 -19.61 -4.81
N TYR A 37 8.80 -19.14 -5.15
CA TYR A 37 8.57 -18.34 -6.33
C TYR A 37 7.98 -16.99 -5.93
N TRP A 38 8.61 -15.92 -6.39
CA TRP A 38 8.12 -14.56 -6.19
C TRP A 38 7.40 -14.09 -7.45
N PHE A 39 6.08 -13.96 -7.38
CA PHE A 39 5.27 -13.38 -8.44
C PHE A 39 5.07 -11.88 -8.15
N GLY A 40 5.91 -11.05 -8.77
CA GLY A 40 5.89 -9.59 -8.61
C GLY A 40 5.77 -8.91 -9.97
N PRO A 41 4.59 -8.96 -10.64
CA PRO A 41 4.39 -8.21 -11.86
C PRO A 41 4.38 -6.70 -11.60
N THR A 42 4.53 -5.90 -12.65
CA THR A 42 4.47 -4.43 -12.53
C THR A 42 3.07 -3.89 -12.20
N ASN A 43 2.01 -4.68 -12.44
CA ASN A 43 0.68 -4.39 -11.91
C ASN A 43 0.76 -4.46 -10.36
N VAL A 44 0.29 -3.56 -9.74
CA VAL A 44 -0.57 -2.40 -9.74
C VAL A 44 0.19 -1.06 -9.78
N HIS A 45 1.50 -1.04 -10.09
CA HIS A 45 2.29 0.18 -10.17
C HIS A 45 1.83 1.07 -11.34
N ARG A 46 1.97 2.39 -11.19
CA ARG A 46 1.70 3.32 -12.30
C ARG A 46 2.79 3.19 -13.40
N LYS A 47 2.51 3.47 -14.70
CA LYS A 47 1.28 4.18 -15.16
C LYS A 47 0.23 3.19 -15.64
N TRP A 48 -1.03 3.56 -15.44
CA TRP A 48 -2.17 2.79 -15.96
C TRP A 48 -2.68 3.39 -17.28
N ILE A 49 -3.35 2.57 -18.07
CA ILE A 49 -3.98 3.05 -19.32
C ILE A 49 -5.36 3.58 -18.95
N LYS A 50 -5.62 4.85 -19.25
CA LYS A 50 -6.91 5.47 -18.97
C LYS A 50 -8.06 4.69 -19.61
N GLY A 51 -9.06 4.34 -18.80
CA GLY A 51 -10.23 3.56 -19.21
C GLY A 51 -10.02 2.05 -19.22
N SER A 52 -8.83 1.55 -18.85
CA SER A 52 -8.55 0.10 -18.83
C SER A 52 -9.42 -0.64 -17.82
N GLY A 53 -9.70 -0.06 -16.66
CA GLY A 53 -10.57 -0.65 -15.64
C GLY A 53 -11.97 -0.97 -16.19
N LYS A 54 -12.61 0.00 -16.84
CA LYS A 54 -13.91 -0.20 -17.47
C LYS A 54 -13.84 -1.16 -18.66
N LYS A 55 -12.87 -0.94 -19.56
CA LYS A 55 -12.78 -1.68 -20.81
C LYS A 55 -12.44 -3.16 -20.63
N LEU A 56 -11.50 -3.50 -19.76
CA LEU A 56 -11.00 -4.87 -19.59
C LEU A 56 -11.70 -5.63 -18.47
N TRP A 57 -12.33 -4.93 -17.52
CA TRP A 57 -12.83 -5.51 -16.27
C TRP A 57 -14.25 -5.10 -15.92
N GLY A 58 -14.88 -4.21 -16.71
CA GLY A 58 -16.23 -3.74 -16.45
C GLY A 58 -16.38 -2.82 -15.24
N ILE A 59 -15.26 -2.28 -14.71
CA ILE A 59 -15.25 -1.43 -13.53
C ILE A 59 -15.61 0.00 -13.96
N ASP A 60 -16.88 0.36 -13.82
CA ASP A 60 -17.36 1.68 -14.26
C ASP A 60 -17.01 2.75 -13.21
N PRO A 61 -16.34 3.85 -13.60
CA PRO A 61 -16.10 4.99 -12.71
C PRO A 61 -17.36 5.56 -12.08
N ASP A 62 -18.50 5.49 -12.77
CA ASP A 62 -19.76 6.03 -12.25
C ASP A 62 -20.35 5.18 -11.11
N ASP A 63 -19.99 3.91 -11.01
CA ASP A 63 -20.34 3.04 -9.88
C ASP A 63 -19.66 3.46 -8.57
N LEU A 64 -18.58 4.26 -8.66
CA LEU A 64 -17.84 4.80 -7.52
C LEU A 64 -18.42 6.12 -7.00
N LYS A 65 -19.35 6.74 -7.72
CA LYS A 65 -19.99 8.00 -7.31
C LYS A 65 -20.69 7.84 -5.96
N GLY A 66 -20.38 8.74 -5.02
CA GLY A 66 -20.89 8.70 -3.64
C GLY A 66 -20.24 7.63 -2.75
N LYS A 67 -19.23 6.89 -3.25
CA LYS A 67 -18.53 5.83 -2.50
C LYS A 67 -17.03 6.12 -2.35
N MET A 68 -16.60 7.32 -2.75
CA MET A 68 -15.19 7.71 -2.65
C MET A 68 -14.77 7.86 -1.18
N PRO A 69 -13.53 7.48 -0.81
CA PRO A 69 -12.97 7.85 0.49
C PRO A 69 -13.05 9.36 0.71
N ALA A 70 -13.29 9.80 1.94
CA ALA A 70 -13.53 11.22 2.25
C ALA A 70 -12.32 12.14 1.92
N PHE A 71 -11.13 11.58 1.82
CA PHE A 71 -9.91 12.32 1.44
C PHE A 71 -9.69 12.45 -0.08
N LEU A 72 -10.55 11.85 -0.91
CA LEU A 72 -10.51 11.95 -2.37
C LEU A 72 -11.68 12.79 -2.90
N PRO A 73 -11.45 13.73 -3.84
CA PRO A 73 -12.54 14.42 -4.52
C PRO A 73 -13.43 13.45 -5.30
N ASP A 74 -14.74 13.54 -5.12
CA ASP A 74 -15.69 12.72 -5.89
C ASP A 74 -16.00 13.38 -7.25
N VAL A 75 -15.01 13.34 -8.15
CA VAL A 75 -15.11 13.85 -9.52
C VAL A 75 -14.76 12.76 -10.52
N HIS A 76 -15.18 12.92 -11.77
CA HIS A 76 -15.01 11.89 -12.78
C HIS A 76 -13.54 11.46 -12.96
N GLU A 77 -12.60 12.43 -13.01
CA GLU A 77 -11.17 12.17 -13.20
C GLU A 77 -10.58 11.29 -12.10
N VAL A 78 -10.98 11.53 -10.84
CA VAL A 78 -10.49 10.77 -9.69
C VAL A 78 -11.14 9.39 -9.62
N ARG A 79 -12.45 9.30 -9.92
CA ARG A 79 -13.15 8.00 -10.03
C ARG A 79 -12.58 7.14 -11.15
N GLN A 80 -12.28 7.75 -12.30
CA GLN A 80 -11.67 7.04 -13.43
C GLN A 80 -10.28 6.49 -13.05
N ASP A 81 -9.45 7.29 -12.40
CA ASP A 81 -8.13 6.88 -11.93
C ASP A 81 -8.22 5.72 -10.93
N LEU A 82 -9.20 5.76 -10.02
CA LEU A 82 -9.43 4.68 -9.04
C LEU A 82 -10.02 3.42 -9.70
N ALA A 83 -10.88 3.56 -10.72
CA ALA A 83 -11.41 2.43 -11.48
C ALA A 83 -10.30 1.73 -12.28
N ASP A 84 -9.36 2.49 -12.85
CA ASP A 84 -8.19 1.92 -13.53
C ASP A 84 -7.25 1.22 -12.55
N TYR A 85 -7.05 1.75 -11.34
CA TYR A 85 -6.32 1.07 -10.27
C TYR A 85 -6.96 -0.28 -9.90
N PHE A 86 -8.27 -0.33 -9.75
CA PHE A 86 -8.98 -1.59 -9.51
C PHE A 86 -8.84 -2.56 -10.69
N GLY A 87 -8.77 -2.05 -11.92
CA GLY A 87 -8.46 -2.85 -13.10
C GLY A 87 -7.08 -3.52 -13.04
N GLU A 88 -6.07 -2.82 -12.53
CA GLU A 88 -4.73 -3.39 -12.32
C GLU A 88 -4.72 -4.46 -11.22
N ILE A 89 -5.52 -4.28 -10.16
CA ILE A 89 -5.70 -5.31 -9.12
C ILE A 89 -6.35 -6.56 -9.73
N ALA A 90 -7.38 -6.39 -10.57
CA ALA A 90 -8.03 -7.50 -11.27
C ALA A 90 -7.07 -8.22 -12.25
N ALA A 91 -6.15 -7.48 -12.89
CA ALA A 91 -5.11 -8.07 -13.73
C ALA A 91 -4.11 -8.90 -12.92
N PHE A 92 -3.70 -8.43 -11.75
CA PHE A 92 -2.86 -9.19 -10.83
C PHE A 92 -3.55 -10.47 -10.36
N ASP A 93 -4.81 -10.37 -9.94
CA ASP A 93 -5.61 -11.50 -9.46
C ASP A 93 -5.77 -12.58 -10.55
N ALA A 94 -6.03 -12.18 -11.80
CA ALA A 94 -6.11 -13.09 -12.91
C ALA A 94 -4.76 -13.78 -13.21
N GLY A 95 -3.64 -13.04 -13.11
CA GLY A 95 -2.29 -13.61 -13.22
C GLY A 95 -2.01 -14.65 -12.14
N LEU A 96 -2.39 -14.36 -10.89
CA LEU A 96 -2.30 -15.31 -9.78
C LEU A 96 -3.13 -16.57 -10.05
N GLY A 97 -4.35 -16.41 -10.60
CA GLY A 97 -5.21 -17.52 -11.00
C GLY A 97 -4.51 -18.49 -11.97
N ILE A 98 -3.76 -17.95 -12.95
CA ILE A 98 -2.97 -18.75 -13.90
C ILE A 98 -1.91 -19.60 -13.17
N LEU A 99 -1.17 -19.02 -12.22
CA LEU A 99 -0.16 -19.75 -11.45
C LEU A 99 -0.78 -20.87 -10.60
N ILE A 100 -1.94 -20.59 -9.99
CA ILE A 100 -2.70 -21.58 -9.22
C ILE A 100 -3.16 -22.75 -10.11
N GLU A 101 -3.63 -22.46 -11.31
CA GLU A 101 -4.01 -23.50 -12.28
C GLU A 101 -2.83 -24.39 -12.67
N GLU A 102 -1.66 -23.81 -12.93
CA GLU A 102 -0.46 -24.58 -13.24
C GLU A 102 -0.03 -25.46 -12.04
N LEU A 103 -0.07 -24.93 -10.81
CA LEU A 103 0.19 -25.74 -9.60
C LEU A 103 -0.78 -26.92 -9.46
N LYS A 104 -2.07 -26.74 -9.78
CA LYS A 104 -3.07 -27.81 -9.76
C LYS A 104 -2.78 -28.87 -10.82
N LYS A 105 -2.44 -28.47 -12.06
CA LYS A 105 -2.09 -29.39 -13.16
C LYS A 105 -0.86 -30.25 -12.80
N LEU A 106 0.09 -29.68 -12.06
CA LEU A 106 1.31 -30.37 -11.64
C LEU A 106 1.13 -31.20 -10.35
N GLY A 107 -0.05 -31.14 -9.70
CA GLY A 107 -0.30 -31.80 -8.42
C GLY A 107 0.45 -31.20 -7.22
N GLU A 108 0.96 -29.99 -7.37
CA GLU A 108 1.74 -29.28 -6.33
C GLU A 108 0.90 -28.30 -5.50
N TYR A 109 -0.34 -28.02 -5.88
CA TYR A 109 -1.20 -27.02 -5.22
C TYR A 109 -1.41 -27.31 -3.74
N GLU A 110 -1.73 -28.57 -3.39
CA GLU A 110 -1.97 -29.00 -2.02
C GLU A 110 -0.70 -29.01 -1.15
N ASN A 111 0.48 -28.90 -1.77
CA ASN A 111 1.78 -28.85 -1.10
C ASN A 111 2.45 -27.48 -1.20
N THR A 112 1.73 -26.44 -1.61
CA THR A 112 2.27 -25.08 -1.79
C THR A 112 1.58 -24.10 -0.85
N ILE A 113 2.37 -23.35 -0.08
CA ILE A 113 1.86 -22.18 0.66
C ILE A 113 1.83 -20.99 -0.29
N ILE A 114 0.65 -20.42 -0.47
CA ILE A 114 0.41 -19.25 -1.31
C ILE A 114 0.16 -18.06 -0.41
N VAL A 115 0.93 -16.98 -0.60
CA VAL A 115 0.78 -15.71 0.13
C VAL A 115 0.52 -14.61 -0.87
N VAL A 116 -0.53 -13.84 -0.64
CA VAL A 116 -0.92 -12.69 -1.47
C VAL A 116 -0.91 -11.44 -0.60
N SER A 117 -0.16 -10.43 -1.01
CA SER A 117 -0.11 -9.14 -0.33
C SER A 117 0.23 -8.01 -1.30
N GLY A 118 -0.11 -6.76 -0.94
CA GLY A 118 0.55 -5.57 -1.46
C GLY A 118 1.77 -5.23 -0.59
N ASP A 119 2.70 -4.45 -1.12
CA ASP A 119 3.85 -3.91 -0.40
C ASP A 119 3.50 -2.60 0.33
N HIS A 120 2.61 -1.80 -0.26
CA HIS A 120 2.04 -0.56 0.27
C HIS A 120 0.68 -0.28 -0.39
N GLY A 121 -0.01 0.79 0.03
CA GLY A 121 -1.29 1.20 -0.54
C GLY A 121 -1.16 1.90 -1.90
N ALA A 122 -2.29 2.35 -2.43
CA ALA A 122 -2.44 2.86 -3.79
C ALA A 122 -1.45 4.00 -4.11
N PRO A 123 -0.68 3.92 -5.23
CA PRO A 123 0.25 4.96 -5.63
C PRO A 123 -0.47 6.13 -6.32
N GLY A 124 -0.01 7.37 -6.08
CA GLY A 124 -0.52 8.57 -6.74
C GLY A 124 -1.90 9.03 -6.28
N PHE A 125 -2.29 8.62 -5.06
CA PHE A 125 -3.49 9.10 -4.39
C PHE A 125 -3.14 9.69 -3.02
N PRO A 126 -3.81 10.80 -2.61
CA PRO A 126 -3.76 11.26 -1.22
C PRO A 126 -3.98 10.12 -0.22
N HIS A 127 -3.30 10.17 0.92
CA HIS A 127 -3.30 9.12 1.96
C HIS A 127 -2.73 7.76 1.51
N GLY A 128 -2.45 7.54 0.23
CA GLY A 128 -1.92 6.31 -0.34
C GLY A 128 -0.41 6.14 -0.10
N LYS A 129 0.29 5.56 -1.07
CA LYS A 129 1.76 5.37 -1.05
C LYS A 129 2.49 6.61 -0.55
N CYS A 130 3.54 6.43 0.23
CA CYS A 130 4.30 7.49 0.90
C CYS A 130 3.56 8.21 2.05
N ASN A 131 2.43 7.70 2.51
CA ASN A 131 1.76 8.15 3.72
C ASN A 131 1.67 7.02 4.73
N LEU A 132 1.58 7.36 6.02
CA LEU A 132 1.44 6.36 7.09
C LEU A 132 -0.01 6.16 7.54
N TYR A 133 -0.99 6.66 6.79
CA TYR A 133 -2.42 6.41 7.01
C TYR A 133 -2.82 5.01 6.53
N ASP A 134 -3.98 4.51 6.98
CA ASP A 134 -4.43 3.15 6.63
C ASP A 134 -4.48 2.92 5.11
N PHE A 135 -4.89 3.91 4.30
CA PHE A 135 -4.91 3.78 2.84
C PHE A 135 -3.51 3.62 2.21
N GLY A 136 -2.46 4.06 2.92
CA GLY A 136 -1.06 3.92 2.51
C GLY A 136 -0.34 2.70 3.08
N THR A 137 -0.80 2.15 4.21
CA THR A 137 -0.07 1.11 4.96
C THR A 137 -0.86 -0.16 5.24
N ARG A 138 -2.20 -0.11 5.20
CA ARG A 138 -3.04 -1.28 5.40
C ARG A 138 -3.23 -2.02 4.07
N VAL A 139 -2.38 -3.00 3.82
CA VAL A 139 -2.46 -3.87 2.65
C VAL A 139 -3.26 -5.13 2.93
N CYS A 140 -3.76 -5.79 1.88
CA CYS A 140 -4.31 -7.13 2.01
C CYS A 140 -3.20 -8.12 2.41
N LEU A 141 -3.56 -9.15 3.17
CA LEU A 141 -2.71 -10.30 3.40
C LEU A 141 -3.58 -11.55 3.45
N THR A 142 -3.42 -12.41 2.46
CA THR A 142 -4.11 -13.69 2.38
C THR A 142 -3.08 -14.81 2.33
N ILE A 143 -3.27 -15.84 3.15
CA ILE A 143 -2.37 -16.99 3.22
C ILE A 143 -3.18 -18.27 3.13
N ALA A 144 -2.82 -19.17 2.22
CA ALA A 144 -3.45 -20.46 2.01
C ALA A 144 -2.38 -21.54 1.81
N GLY A 145 -2.70 -22.80 2.07
CA GLY A 145 -1.81 -23.93 1.81
C GLY A 145 -1.76 -24.93 2.95
N PRO A 146 -0.85 -25.92 2.88
CA PRO A 146 -0.76 -27.00 3.86
C PRO A 146 -0.50 -26.47 5.26
N GLY A 147 -1.26 -26.98 6.22
CA GLY A 147 -1.19 -26.58 7.62
C GLY A 147 -1.87 -25.26 7.96
N VAL A 148 -2.37 -24.51 6.97
CA VAL A 148 -3.12 -23.26 7.18
C VAL A 148 -4.61 -23.56 7.28
N LYS A 149 -5.28 -23.01 8.30
CA LYS A 149 -6.74 -23.10 8.44
C LYS A 149 -7.40 -21.97 7.67
N GLY A 150 -7.96 -22.30 6.51
CA GLY A 150 -8.66 -21.36 5.64
C GLY A 150 -10.07 -21.00 6.11
N GLY A 151 -10.76 -20.11 5.35
CA GLY A 151 -12.15 -19.73 5.55
C GLY A 151 -12.41 -18.83 6.77
N ARG A 152 -11.40 -18.14 7.31
CA ARG A 152 -11.50 -17.28 8.49
C ARG A 152 -10.79 -15.95 8.31
N VAL A 153 -11.20 -14.97 9.11
CA VAL A 153 -10.57 -13.66 9.17
C VAL A 153 -9.92 -13.45 10.53
N VAL A 154 -8.65 -13.08 10.54
CA VAL A 154 -7.88 -12.75 11.75
C VAL A 154 -7.61 -11.25 11.75
N HIS A 155 -7.90 -10.60 12.88
CA HIS A 155 -7.76 -9.15 13.06
C HIS A 155 -6.47 -8.73 13.77
N ASP A 156 -5.68 -9.70 14.25
CA ASP A 156 -4.38 -9.44 14.88
C ASP A 156 -3.50 -8.60 13.97
N PHE A 157 -2.81 -7.63 14.54
CA PHE A 157 -1.88 -6.81 13.76
C PHE A 157 -0.66 -7.63 13.36
N VAL A 158 -0.37 -7.60 12.05
CA VAL A 158 0.79 -8.23 11.45
C VAL A 158 1.50 -7.26 10.53
N GLY A 159 2.81 -7.33 10.47
CA GLY A 159 3.62 -6.60 9.50
C GLY A 159 4.18 -7.55 8.44
N LEU A 160 4.46 -7.05 7.25
CA LEU A 160 5.08 -7.86 6.19
C LEU A 160 6.42 -8.52 6.61
N PRO A 161 7.25 -7.90 7.48
CA PRO A 161 8.43 -8.57 8.02
C PRO A 161 8.13 -9.91 8.72
N ASP A 162 6.92 -10.09 9.28
CA ASP A 162 6.51 -11.32 9.95
C ASP A 162 6.45 -12.53 9.00
N LEU A 163 6.39 -12.30 7.68
CA LEU A 163 6.41 -13.36 6.67
C LEU A 163 7.75 -14.10 6.63
N ALA A 164 8.87 -13.41 6.83
CA ALA A 164 10.20 -14.04 6.78
C ALA A 164 10.36 -15.16 7.81
N PRO A 165 10.18 -14.94 9.14
CA PRO A 165 10.23 -16.02 10.12
C PRO A 165 9.12 -17.05 9.93
N THR A 166 7.97 -16.66 9.34
CA THR A 166 6.89 -17.61 9.03
C THR A 166 7.30 -18.61 7.96
N PHE A 167 7.97 -18.14 6.89
CA PHE A 167 8.46 -19.03 5.83
C PHE A 167 9.58 -19.95 6.31
N LEU A 168 10.49 -19.43 7.15
CA LEU A 168 11.54 -20.26 7.76
C LEU A 168 10.93 -21.37 8.61
N GLU A 169 9.99 -21.05 9.49
CA GLU A 169 9.33 -22.04 10.34
C GLU A 169 8.51 -23.06 9.52
N ALA A 170 7.78 -22.61 8.48
CA ALA A 170 7.07 -23.50 7.57
C ALA A 170 8.02 -24.46 6.84
N GLY A 171 9.21 -23.99 6.46
CA GLY A 171 10.29 -24.76 5.84
C GLY A 171 11.12 -25.60 6.82
N LYS A 172 10.79 -25.57 8.12
CA LYS A 172 11.54 -26.27 9.20
C LYS A 172 12.99 -25.79 9.30
N VAL A 173 13.22 -24.50 9.07
CA VAL A 173 14.50 -23.82 9.22
C VAL A 173 14.46 -22.93 10.46
N ASP A 174 15.53 -22.92 11.23
CA ASP A 174 15.64 -22.12 12.45
C ASP A 174 15.59 -20.61 12.11
N VAL A 175 14.81 -19.87 12.91
CA VAL A 175 14.70 -18.42 12.78
C VAL A 175 15.93 -17.76 13.39
N PRO A 176 16.70 -16.92 12.67
CA PRO A 176 17.86 -16.22 13.19
C PRO A 176 17.53 -15.35 14.42
N LYS A 177 18.38 -15.38 15.46
CA LYS A 177 18.17 -14.65 16.72
C LYS A 177 18.07 -13.13 16.57
N GLY A 178 18.65 -12.54 15.53
CA GLY A 178 18.62 -11.10 15.25
C GLY A 178 17.34 -10.60 14.56
N MET A 179 16.39 -11.47 14.27
CA MET A 179 15.16 -11.12 13.57
C MET A 179 14.14 -10.54 14.56
N SER A 180 13.77 -9.27 14.39
CA SER A 180 12.79 -8.58 15.26
C SER A 180 11.34 -8.97 14.95
N ALA A 181 11.07 -9.50 13.76
CA ALA A 181 9.75 -9.95 13.32
C ALA A 181 9.33 -11.27 13.99
N ARG A 182 8.03 -11.54 14.03
CA ARG A 182 7.45 -12.69 14.73
C ARG A 182 6.68 -13.57 13.77
N SER A 183 7.02 -14.87 13.74
CA SER A 183 6.33 -15.86 12.90
C SER A 183 4.81 -15.87 13.12
N LEU A 184 4.08 -16.00 12.03
CA LEU A 184 2.62 -16.17 11.99
C LEU A 184 2.24 -17.66 12.04
N TRP A 185 3.18 -18.59 11.98
CA TRP A 185 2.91 -20.02 11.75
C TRP A 185 1.95 -20.62 12.79
N LYS A 186 2.15 -20.30 14.06
CA LYS A 186 1.23 -20.71 15.14
C LYS A 186 -0.18 -20.16 14.97
N LEU A 187 -0.29 -18.91 14.51
CA LEU A 187 -1.56 -18.24 14.24
C LEU A 187 -2.27 -18.87 13.04
N LEU A 188 -1.53 -19.17 11.96
CA LEU A 188 -2.05 -19.78 10.74
C LEU A 188 -2.60 -21.20 10.98
N LYS A 189 -2.00 -21.96 11.89
CA LYS A 189 -2.45 -23.31 12.30
C LYS A 189 -3.63 -23.29 13.26
N SER A 190 -3.94 -22.16 13.87
CA SER A 190 -5.05 -22.01 14.81
C SER A 190 -6.41 -22.10 14.10
N ASN A 191 -7.43 -22.61 14.79
CA ASN A 191 -8.81 -22.58 14.33
C ASN A 191 -9.56 -21.29 14.74
N LYS A 192 -8.90 -20.39 15.52
CA LYS A 192 -9.50 -19.17 16.04
C LYS A 192 -9.56 -18.08 14.97
N GLU A 193 -10.57 -17.23 15.02
CA GLU A 193 -10.77 -16.06 14.16
C GLU A 193 -10.94 -14.78 14.98
N GLY A 194 -11.02 -13.63 14.31
CA GLY A 194 -11.10 -12.33 14.99
C GLY A 194 -9.76 -11.96 15.66
N TRP A 195 -9.82 -11.47 16.89
CA TRP A 195 -8.66 -11.15 17.72
C TRP A 195 -8.18 -12.40 18.46
N VAL A 196 -7.07 -12.99 18.04
CA VAL A 196 -6.59 -14.31 18.48
C VAL A 196 -5.45 -14.18 19.47
N ASN A 197 -4.47 -13.34 19.18
CA ASN A 197 -3.27 -13.15 19.99
C ASN A 197 -3.17 -11.74 20.57
N PRO A 198 -3.45 -11.57 21.87
CA PRO A 198 -3.42 -10.24 22.51
C PRO A 198 -2.07 -9.52 22.41
N SER A 199 -0.96 -10.22 22.17
CA SER A 199 0.35 -9.58 22.00
C SER A 199 0.54 -8.95 20.61
N ARG A 200 -0.38 -9.19 19.67
CA ARG A 200 -0.40 -8.60 18.33
C ARG A 200 -1.41 -7.44 18.28
N ASP A 201 -1.33 -6.53 19.23
CA ASP A 201 -2.27 -5.43 19.42
C ASP A 201 -1.86 -4.13 18.71
N ALA A 202 -0.73 -4.10 18.03
CA ALA A 202 -0.25 -2.96 17.26
C ALA A 202 0.74 -3.37 16.16
N VAL A 203 0.85 -2.48 15.15
CA VAL A 203 1.96 -2.45 14.17
C VAL A 203 2.63 -1.08 14.20
N PHE A 204 3.89 -1.07 13.78
CA PHE A 204 4.71 0.12 13.65
C PHE A 204 5.07 0.30 12.19
N THR A 205 4.97 1.52 11.71
CA THR A 205 5.31 1.87 10.33
C THR A 205 6.20 3.11 10.31
N GLY A 206 7.02 3.22 9.28
CA GLY A 206 7.94 4.32 9.15
C GLY A 206 8.18 4.71 7.70
N ARG A 207 8.61 5.95 7.52
CA ARG A 207 9.01 6.48 6.23
C ARG A 207 10.14 7.48 6.43
N GLU A 208 11.11 7.46 5.52
CA GLU A 208 12.15 8.47 5.42
C GLU A 208 12.00 9.30 4.15
N ARG A 209 12.06 8.66 3.00
CA ARG A 209 12.09 9.30 1.71
C ARG A 209 11.63 8.29 0.64
N HIS A 210 10.99 8.78 -0.42
CA HIS A 210 10.68 7.99 -1.61
C HIS A 210 11.53 8.46 -2.79
N VAL A 211 11.24 9.65 -3.33
CA VAL A 211 12.04 10.22 -4.42
C VAL A 211 13.18 11.07 -3.85
N TYR A 212 14.42 10.75 -4.21
CA TYR A 212 15.59 11.43 -3.64
C TYR A 212 15.64 12.94 -3.97
N THR A 213 15.09 13.36 -5.10
CA THR A 213 15.02 14.77 -5.54
C THR A 213 13.77 15.51 -5.05
N ALA A 214 12.93 14.89 -4.23
CA ALA A 214 11.68 15.50 -3.76
C ALA A 214 11.89 16.79 -2.94
N ARG A 215 13.09 17.00 -2.42
CA ARG A 215 13.48 18.21 -1.64
C ARG A 215 14.91 18.61 -1.96
N PRO A 216 15.24 19.91 -1.93
CA PRO A 216 16.62 20.36 -2.05
C PRO A 216 17.54 19.66 -1.05
N GLY A 217 18.77 19.34 -1.46
CA GLY A 217 19.73 18.64 -0.60
C GLY A 217 19.35 17.19 -0.27
N TYR A 218 18.42 16.60 -1.04
CA TYR A 218 17.97 15.21 -0.85
C TYR A 218 17.40 14.91 0.54
N LEU A 219 16.83 15.92 1.18
CA LEU A 219 16.37 15.86 2.56
C LEU A 219 15.20 14.88 2.73
N PRO A 220 15.21 14.03 3.77
CA PRO A 220 14.10 13.11 4.08
C PRO A 220 12.91 13.86 4.72
N TYR A 221 11.77 13.16 4.77
CA TYR A 221 10.64 13.52 5.62
C TYR A 221 10.38 12.37 6.60
N PRO A 222 11.13 12.30 7.70
CA PRO A 222 11.03 11.18 8.63
C PRO A 222 9.70 11.20 9.37
N GLN A 223 8.99 10.08 9.27
CA GLN A 223 7.74 9.80 9.98
C GLN A 223 7.80 8.43 10.63
N ARG A 224 7.16 8.30 11.80
CA ARG A 224 6.93 7.01 12.45
C ARG A 224 5.50 6.98 12.98
N ALA A 225 4.86 5.83 12.89
CA ALA A 225 3.51 5.64 13.36
C ALA A 225 3.35 4.35 14.16
N ILE A 226 2.43 4.38 15.10
CA ILE A 226 1.87 3.19 15.75
C ILE A 226 0.38 3.11 15.42
N ARG A 227 -0.05 1.96 14.93
CA ARG A 227 -1.44 1.63 14.66
C ARG A 227 -1.92 0.57 15.64
N THR A 228 -2.90 0.90 16.44
CA THR A 228 -3.59 0.00 17.40
C THR A 228 -5.04 -0.18 16.95
N ARG A 229 -5.80 -1.05 17.60
CA ARG A 229 -7.21 -1.28 17.25
C ARG A 229 -8.02 0.02 17.11
N ASP A 230 -7.89 0.91 18.10
CA ASP A 230 -8.76 2.07 18.21
C ASP A 230 -8.14 3.37 17.72
N PHE A 231 -6.80 3.42 17.60
CA PHE A 231 -6.08 4.66 17.31
C PHE A 231 -4.93 4.45 16.35
N GLN A 232 -4.66 5.49 15.58
CA GLN A 232 -3.38 5.66 14.92
C GLN A 232 -2.72 6.94 15.40
N PHE A 233 -1.45 6.83 15.78
CA PHE A 233 -0.63 7.97 16.21
C PHE A 233 0.60 8.08 15.32
N VAL A 234 0.84 9.29 14.78
CA VAL A 234 1.96 9.58 13.87
C VAL A 234 2.83 10.67 14.48
N ILE A 235 4.14 10.51 14.37
CA ILE A 235 5.12 11.58 14.66
C ILE A 235 5.76 12.01 13.34
N ASN A 236 5.63 13.31 13.03
CA ASN A 236 6.34 13.98 11.95
C ASN A 236 7.58 14.66 12.56
N PHE A 237 8.77 14.10 12.35
CA PHE A 237 9.99 14.62 12.97
C PHE A 237 10.45 15.95 12.38
N ARG A 238 10.04 16.23 11.13
CA ARG A 238 10.37 17.48 10.41
C ARG A 238 9.09 18.17 9.89
N PRO A 239 8.25 18.70 10.81
CA PRO A 239 6.99 19.38 10.46
C PRO A 239 7.19 20.68 9.66
N ASP A 240 8.42 21.19 9.63
CA ASP A 240 8.85 22.33 8.81
C ASP A 240 8.91 22.00 7.30
N ARG A 241 8.98 20.72 6.91
CA ARG A 241 9.10 20.27 5.52
C ARG A 241 7.74 19.88 4.94
N TRP A 242 7.65 19.90 3.62
CA TRP A 242 6.49 19.39 2.89
C TRP A 242 6.49 17.85 2.90
N PRO A 243 5.37 17.20 3.26
CA PRO A 243 5.35 15.75 3.47
C PRO A 243 5.56 14.94 2.18
N LEU A 244 5.03 15.38 1.06
CA LEU A 244 5.11 14.66 -0.21
C LEU A 244 6.07 15.30 -1.23
N GLY A 245 7.07 16.03 -0.74
CA GLY A 245 8.04 16.75 -1.55
C GLY A 245 7.70 18.23 -1.69
N ASP A 246 8.70 19.02 -2.04
CA ASP A 246 8.53 20.47 -2.15
C ASP A 246 7.62 20.82 -3.34
N PRO A 247 6.80 21.89 -3.22
CA PRO A 247 5.89 22.33 -4.25
C PRO A 247 6.63 23.14 -5.32
N TYR A 248 7.63 22.52 -5.96
CA TYR A 248 8.40 23.15 -7.03
C TYR A 248 7.50 23.70 -8.12
N LEU A 249 7.81 24.90 -8.56
CA LEU A 249 7.12 25.63 -9.64
C LEU A 249 5.68 26.04 -9.36
N LEU A 250 5.03 25.53 -8.30
CA LEU A 250 3.68 25.97 -7.97
C LEU A 250 3.67 27.47 -7.60
N ASP A 251 2.63 28.17 -8.03
CA ASP A 251 2.44 29.62 -7.85
C ASP A 251 3.54 30.49 -8.51
N THR A 252 4.18 29.96 -9.54
CA THR A 252 5.15 30.68 -10.39
C THR A 252 4.64 30.81 -11.83
N PRO A 253 5.22 31.69 -12.67
CA PRO A 253 4.89 31.76 -14.10
C PRO A 253 5.19 30.47 -14.90
N LYS A 254 5.97 29.55 -14.32
CA LYS A 254 6.32 28.23 -14.90
C LYS A 254 5.53 27.09 -14.28
N GLU A 255 4.36 27.39 -13.71
CA GLU A 255 3.51 26.37 -13.07
C GLU A 255 3.17 25.23 -14.05
N PRO A 256 3.36 23.96 -13.63
CA PRO A 256 3.11 22.82 -14.50
C PRO A 256 1.61 22.64 -14.75
N GLY A 257 1.24 22.40 -16.00
CA GLY A 257 -0.13 22.07 -16.39
C GLY A 257 -0.48 20.61 -16.13
N PHE A 258 -1.78 20.28 -16.26
CA PHE A 258 -2.36 18.97 -15.99
C PHE A 258 -1.57 17.82 -16.65
N ALA A 259 -1.32 17.88 -17.95
CA ALA A 259 -0.63 16.80 -18.69
C ALA A 259 0.77 16.49 -18.17
N LEU A 260 1.50 17.52 -17.69
CA LEU A 260 2.81 17.33 -17.10
C LEU A 260 2.73 16.68 -15.72
N LEU A 261 1.79 17.11 -14.89
CA LEU A 261 1.53 16.56 -13.56
C LEU A 261 1.00 15.11 -13.61
N GLU A 262 0.21 14.78 -14.63
CA GLU A 262 -0.30 13.43 -14.87
C GLU A 262 0.81 12.46 -15.31
N SER A 263 1.87 12.96 -15.96
CA SER A 263 2.86 12.10 -16.61
C SER A 263 4.24 12.07 -15.96
N GLN A 264 4.61 13.07 -15.14
CA GLN A 264 5.97 13.28 -14.63
C GLN A 264 5.99 13.45 -13.10
N THR A 265 6.39 12.41 -12.39
CA THR A 265 6.51 12.41 -10.92
C THR A 265 7.46 13.50 -10.37
N PRO A 266 8.66 13.76 -10.94
CA PRO A 266 9.63 14.68 -10.35
C PRO A 266 9.28 16.16 -10.43
N VAL A 267 8.24 16.56 -11.17
CA VAL A 267 7.95 17.97 -11.49
C VAL A 267 7.63 18.79 -10.24
N THR A 268 6.79 18.28 -9.36
CA THR A 268 6.44 18.90 -8.08
C THR A 268 5.83 17.86 -7.15
N LEU A 269 5.94 18.05 -5.82
CA LEU A 269 5.39 17.12 -4.83
C LEU A 269 5.79 15.67 -5.16
N ALA A 270 7.09 15.46 -5.39
CA ALA A 270 7.62 14.31 -6.11
C ALA A 270 7.57 12.99 -5.33
N ASP A 271 7.30 13.01 -4.03
CA ASP A 271 7.08 11.78 -3.26
C ASP A 271 5.72 11.12 -3.56
N GLU A 272 4.80 11.82 -4.21
CA GLU A 272 3.57 11.23 -4.76
C GLU A 272 3.74 10.97 -6.27
N ASP A 273 3.42 9.75 -6.70
CA ASP A 273 3.51 9.36 -8.10
C ASP A 273 2.59 10.22 -8.98
N ALA A 274 3.04 10.51 -10.21
CA ALA A 274 2.24 11.21 -11.21
C ALA A 274 0.98 10.40 -11.57
N GLY A 275 -0.11 11.10 -11.79
CA GLY A 275 -1.39 10.50 -12.18
C GLY A 275 -2.51 11.53 -12.29
N PRO A 276 -3.68 11.13 -12.85
CA PRO A 276 -4.82 12.02 -13.03
C PRO A 276 -5.29 12.67 -11.73
N THR A 277 -5.33 11.91 -10.62
CA THR A 277 -5.76 12.41 -9.30
C THR A 277 -4.85 13.52 -8.80
N LYS A 278 -3.53 13.31 -8.80
CA LYS A 278 -2.54 14.34 -8.44
C LYS A 278 -2.70 15.56 -9.33
N ALA A 279 -2.76 15.37 -10.65
CA ALA A 279 -2.89 16.45 -11.62
C ALA A 279 -4.15 17.28 -11.38
N TRP A 280 -5.29 16.61 -11.14
CA TRP A 280 -6.56 17.28 -10.91
C TRP A 280 -6.55 18.10 -9.61
N ILE A 281 -6.10 17.55 -8.49
CA ILE A 281 -6.04 18.25 -7.21
C ILE A 281 -5.10 19.46 -7.28
N VAL A 282 -3.91 19.29 -7.88
CA VAL A 282 -2.90 20.35 -7.96
C VAL A 282 -3.35 21.49 -8.86
N THR A 283 -3.91 21.20 -10.04
CA THR A 283 -4.34 22.24 -10.99
C THR A 283 -5.57 23.02 -10.49
N ASN A 284 -6.43 22.38 -9.71
CA ASN A 284 -7.65 23.00 -9.17
C ASN A 284 -7.50 23.53 -7.72
N ARG A 285 -6.29 23.48 -7.13
CA ARG A 285 -6.06 23.82 -5.70
C ARG A 285 -6.50 25.21 -5.26
N LYS A 286 -6.67 26.15 -6.22
CA LYS A 286 -7.12 27.53 -5.95
C LYS A 286 -8.65 27.63 -5.82
N ASP A 287 -9.39 26.63 -6.28
CA ASP A 287 -10.83 26.55 -6.05
C ASP A 287 -11.12 26.29 -4.56
N PRO A 288 -11.95 27.12 -3.90
CA PRO A 288 -12.31 26.94 -2.49
C PRO A 288 -12.86 25.55 -2.15
N LYS A 289 -13.50 24.85 -3.10
CA LYS A 289 -14.02 23.48 -2.91
C LYS A 289 -12.93 22.42 -2.99
N VAL A 290 -11.84 22.68 -3.70
CA VAL A 290 -10.72 21.75 -3.91
C VAL A 290 -9.58 21.98 -2.92
N LYS A 291 -9.40 23.24 -2.51
CA LYS A 291 -8.34 23.63 -1.56
C LYS A 291 -8.25 22.73 -0.32
N PRO A 292 -9.35 22.31 0.33
CA PRO A 292 -9.26 21.39 1.49
C PRO A 292 -8.63 20.02 1.16
N PHE A 293 -8.83 19.49 -0.05
CA PHE A 293 -8.20 18.25 -0.51
C PHE A 293 -6.71 18.46 -0.75
N PHE A 294 -6.33 19.58 -1.38
CA PHE A 294 -4.93 19.92 -1.60
C PHE A 294 -4.18 20.12 -0.28
N ASP A 295 -4.73 20.90 0.64
CA ASP A 295 -4.10 21.17 1.94
C ASP A 295 -3.91 19.89 2.76
N ARG A 296 -4.88 18.97 2.71
CA ARG A 296 -4.82 17.67 3.39
C ARG A 296 -3.78 16.74 2.77
N ALA A 297 -3.75 16.65 1.44
CA ALA A 297 -2.83 15.77 0.73
C ALA A 297 -1.37 16.23 0.87
N TYR A 298 -1.13 17.53 0.67
CA TYR A 298 0.21 18.07 0.45
C TYR A 298 0.65 19.08 1.51
N GLY A 299 -0.25 19.69 2.26
CA GLY A 299 0.06 20.70 3.26
C GLY A 299 1.02 20.19 4.35
N LYS A 300 1.79 21.10 4.96
CA LYS A 300 2.67 20.78 6.08
C LYS A 300 1.85 20.21 7.24
N ARG A 301 2.37 19.15 7.87
CA ARG A 301 1.69 18.42 8.93
C ARG A 301 2.21 18.86 10.31
N PRO A 302 1.37 18.85 11.36
CA PRO A 302 1.82 19.11 12.72
C PRO A 302 2.77 17.99 13.17
N ARG A 303 3.54 18.27 14.22
CA ARG A 303 4.50 17.31 14.80
C ARG A 303 3.85 15.99 15.23
N ALA A 304 2.62 16.05 15.69
CA ALA A 304 1.87 14.88 16.14
C ALA A 304 0.49 14.84 15.48
N GLU A 305 0.09 13.65 15.05
CA GLU A 305 -1.25 13.38 14.57
C GLU A 305 -1.81 12.18 15.34
N LEU A 306 -3.08 12.29 15.75
CA LEU A 306 -3.83 11.19 16.36
C LEU A 306 -5.19 11.08 15.69
N PHE A 307 -5.53 9.87 15.27
CA PHE A 307 -6.83 9.56 14.69
C PHE A 307 -7.54 8.51 15.54
N ASP A 308 -8.80 8.78 15.90
CA ASP A 308 -9.69 7.82 16.58
C ASP A 308 -10.42 6.99 15.52
N MET A 309 -9.90 5.82 15.24
CA MET A 309 -10.35 4.95 14.13
C MET A 309 -11.78 4.41 14.31
N ARG A 310 -12.34 4.51 15.51
CA ARG A 310 -13.73 4.12 15.79
C ARG A 310 -14.73 5.16 15.26
N LYS A 311 -14.29 6.42 15.13
CA LYS A 311 -15.10 7.58 14.75
C LYS A 311 -14.71 8.16 13.39
N ASP A 312 -13.47 7.95 12.99
CA ASP A 312 -12.83 8.55 11.82
C ASP A 312 -11.97 7.52 11.09
N PRO A 313 -12.58 6.53 10.44
CA PRO A 313 -11.86 5.48 9.71
C PRO A 313 -11.05 6.03 8.52
N ASP A 314 -11.47 7.16 7.94
CA ASP A 314 -10.76 7.82 6.82
C ASP A 314 -9.64 8.76 7.29
N GLN A 315 -9.43 8.89 8.60
CA GLN A 315 -8.35 9.68 9.18
C GLN A 315 -8.36 11.15 8.74
N MET A 316 -9.55 11.74 8.80
CA MET A 316 -9.82 13.12 8.36
C MET A 316 -9.58 14.15 9.46
N LYS A 317 -9.70 13.77 10.74
CA LYS A 317 -9.66 14.68 11.88
C LYS A 317 -8.52 14.33 12.83
N ASN A 318 -7.45 15.13 12.80
CA ASN A 318 -6.39 15.03 13.80
C ASN A 318 -6.88 15.54 15.17
N VAL A 319 -6.91 14.67 16.16
CA VAL A 319 -7.34 14.98 17.55
C VAL A 319 -6.17 15.03 18.53
N ALA A 320 -4.92 15.10 18.05
CA ALA A 320 -3.73 15.08 18.92
C ALA A 320 -3.64 16.27 19.90
N SER A 321 -4.25 17.42 19.55
CA SER A 321 -4.30 18.62 20.40
C SER A 321 -5.55 18.72 21.27
N ASP A 322 -6.50 17.81 21.13
CA ASP A 322 -7.72 17.79 21.92
C ASP A 322 -7.42 17.30 23.36
N PRO A 323 -7.75 18.10 24.40
CA PRO A 323 -7.50 17.73 25.79
C PRO A 323 -8.05 16.36 26.20
N ALA A 324 -9.17 15.93 25.60
CA ALA A 324 -9.78 14.63 25.86
C ALA A 324 -8.88 13.44 25.48
N TYR A 325 -7.93 13.63 24.58
CA TYR A 325 -7.01 12.59 24.10
C TYR A 325 -5.58 12.72 24.65
N THR A 326 -5.28 13.67 25.55
CA THR A 326 -3.92 13.90 26.09
C THR A 326 -3.29 12.62 26.64
N GLY A 327 -4.04 11.84 27.43
CA GLY A 327 -3.58 10.56 27.97
C GLY A 327 -3.26 9.53 26.90
N THR A 328 -4.07 9.46 25.85
CA THR A 328 -3.89 8.56 24.70
C THR A 328 -2.64 8.94 23.90
N VAL A 329 -2.45 10.23 23.62
CA VAL A 329 -1.25 10.75 22.94
C VAL A 329 0.02 10.38 23.72
N LYS A 330 0.03 10.64 25.03
CA LYS A 330 1.17 10.30 25.90
C LYS A 330 1.49 8.81 25.88
N LYS A 331 0.46 7.96 26.03
CA LYS A 331 0.62 6.50 26.02
C LYS A 331 1.19 5.98 24.70
N LEU A 332 0.58 6.38 23.57
CA LEU A 332 0.99 5.90 22.25
C LEU A 332 2.37 6.44 21.86
N ARG A 333 2.66 7.70 22.16
CA ARG A 333 3.98 8.28 21.96
C ARG A 333 5.06 7.52 22.73
N THR A 334 4.84 7.25 24.01
CA THR A 334 5.79 6.48 24.84
C THR A 334 6.03 5.10 24.23
N ARG A 335 4.95 4.40 23.86
CA ARG A 335 5.04 3.06 23.25
C ARG A 335 5.80 3.08 21.93
N LEU A 336 5.51 4.05 21.06
CA LEU A 336 6.21 4.22 19.79
C LEU A 336 7.70 4.50 20.02
N MET A 337 8.04 5.46 20.89
CA MET A 337 9.44 5.81 21.13
C MET A 337 10.24 4.68 21.80
N ASN A 338 9.61 3.84 22.62
CA ASN A 338 10.27 2.65 23.18
C ASN A 338 10.58 1.65 22.07
N TYR A 339 9.59 1.36 21.20
CA TYR A 339 9.81 0.46 20.08
C TYR A 339 10.95 0.93 19.16
N LEU A 340 11.02 2.23 18.84
CA LEU A 340 12.10 2.78 18.01
C LEU A 340 13.48 2.59 18.65
N ARG A 341 13.58 2.77 20.00
CA ARG A 341 14.84 2.50 20.71
C ARG A 341 15.21 1.02 20.73
N GLU A 342 14.24 0.15 21.01
CA GLU A 342 14.44 -1.31 21.07
C GLU A 342 14.85 -1.89 19.70
N THR A 343 14.42 -1.28 18.60
CA THR A 343 14.74 -1.72 17.23
C THR A 343 15.90 -0.95 16.60
N ASN A 344 16.57 -0.05 17.32
CA ASN A 344 17.63 0.83 16.82
C ASN A 344 17.21 1.62 15.57
N ASP A 345 15.96 2.09 15.55
CA ASP A 345 15.47 2.97 14.49
C ASP A 345 16.27 4.28 14.48
N PRO A 346 16.76 4.80 13.34
CA PRO A 346 17.62 5.98 13.24
C PRO A 346 16.97 7.28 13.71
#